data_ccc87b45bfdec49e0c12ff93fb917f07
#
_entry.id   ccc87b45bfdec49e0c12ff93fb917f07
#
_cell.length_a   1.000
_cell.length_b   1.000
_cell.length_c   1.000
_cell.angle_alpha   90.00
_cell.angle_beta   90.00
_cell.angle_gamma   90.00
#
_symmetry.space_group_name_H-M   'P 1'
#
loop_
_entity.id
_entity.type
_entity.pdbx_description
1 polymer ?
#
loop_
_entity_poly.entity_id
_entity_poly.type
_entity_poly.pdbx_seq_one_letter_code
_entity_poly.pdbx_strand_id
1 'polypeptide(L)'
;MTDGYLRFPHLNRDTVVFAADDDLWLGSLEGGRASRITLGEETPRSPRLSPDGARVAFTATTNGGWDAYVVDLDGGTRRLTWLSGRPMLVSGWLDPEHILLCSQHEGFHRVDSSMYSLSLDGELTRLPWGLATSAAFHRKGRVAVASANFRDPSGWKRYRGGMAARLYLSPDGEGDWRRLLPDITAGLFWPSWVGERLMFTSDLGDGPDVQAQVWSVNSAGKDLRQHTHHTPEQGYVRDATTDGQAVVYHSRGRLYYMASLKAEPQVLDITVPVGRPQPVPVAPTDRLEAIAPDHGGDSSLIEWRGAAYLLTHRGGPARAVAETAGSRIREPHFLAQTGRGVWVTDETGEDALEQAGGLVIRHGT
;
A
#
# COMPACT_ATOMS: atom_id res chain seq x y z
N MET A 1 -12.32 -7.80 21.67
CA MET A 1 -11.75 -8.38 20.44
C MET A 1 -11.12 -7.20 19.72
N THR A 2 -9.83 -7.18 19.52
CA THR A 2 -9.19 -6.15 18.73
C THR A 2 -9.50 -6.44 17.28
N ASP A 3 -10.23 -5.53 16.64
CA ASP A 3 -10.44 -5.58 15.19
C ASP A 3 -9.05 -5.54 14.54
N GLY A 4 -8.70 -6.55 13.74
CA GLY A 4 -7.43 -6.58 13.02
C GLY A 4 -7.27 -5.34 12.14
N TYR A 5 -6.04 -4.96 11.79
CA TYR A 5 -5.79 -3.86 10.85
C TYR A 5 -5.92 -4.38 9.42
N LEU A 6 -7.09 -4.22 8.81
CA LEU A 6 -7.42 -4.78 7.50
C LEU A 6 -6.92 -3.85 6.37
N ARG A 7 -6.21 -4.45 5.38
CA ARG A 7 -5.55 -3.70 4.28
C ARG A 7 -5.68 -4.42 2.94
N PHE A 8 -5.45 -3.67 1.86
CA PHE A 8 -5.34 -4.18 0.48
C PHE A 8 -6.53 -5.04 0.04
N PRO A 9 -7.76 -4.59 0.19
CA PRO A 9 -8.90 -5.41 -0.21
C PRO A 9 -9.00 -5.57 -1.73
N HIS A 10 -9.53 -6.72 -2.15
CA HIS A 10 -10.01 -6.95 -3.51
C HIS A 10 -11.24 -7.83 -3.44
N LEU A 11 -12.22 -7.56 -4.30
CA LEU A 11 -13.45 -8.35 -4.35
C LEU A 11 -13.61 -9.07 -5.69
N ASN A 12 -14.31 -10.19 -5.63
CA ASN A 12 -14.90 -10.86 -6.77
C ASN A 12 -16.26 -11.40 -6.35
N ARG A 13 -17.35 -10.85 -6.91
CA ARG A 13 -18.72 -11.13 -6.49
C ARG A 13 -18.92 -10.87 -4.99
N ASP A 14 -19.25 -11.91 -4.20
CA ASP A 14 -19.53 -11.79 -2.76
C ASP A 14 -18.31 -12.06 -1.87
N THR A 15 -17.17 -12.37 -2.47
CA THR A 15 -15.94 -12.71 -1.75
C THR A 15 -14.99 -11.53 -1.74
N VAL A 16 -14.46 -11.21 -0.56
CA VAL A 16 -13.42 -10.19 -0.37
C VAL A 16 -12.15 -10.86 0.15
N VAL A 17 -11.03 -10.66 -0.54
CA VAL A 17 -9.70 -11.00 -0.04
C VAL A 17 -9.03 -9.74 0.50
N PHE A 18 -8.29 -9.86 1.60
CA PHE A 18 -7.56 -8.76 2.21
C PHE A 18 -6.37 -9.27 3.04
N ALA A 19 -5.46 -8.38 3.40
CA ALA A 19 -4.35 -8.69 4.29
C ALA A 19 -4.66 -8.21 5.72
N ALA A 20 -4.37 -9.03 6.70
CA ALA A 20 -4.36 -8.70 8.13
C ALA A 20 -3.38 -9.61 8.88
N ASP A 21 -2.69 -9.06 9.88
CA ASP A 21 -1.76 -9.80 10.75
C ASP A 21 -0.72 -10.64 9.97
N ASP A 22 -0.15 -10.05 8.91
CA ASP A 22 0.83 -10.66 8.01
C ASP A 22 0.34 -11.90 7.24
N ASP A 23 -0.98 -12.07 7.13
CA ASP A 23 -1.61 -13.13 6.35
C ASP A 23 -2.69 -12.59 5.40
N LEU A 24 -3.09 -13.42 4.43
CA LEU A 24 -4.27 -13.19 3.60
C LEU A 24 -5.48 -13.90 4.18
N TRP A 25 -6.60 -13.22 4.08
CA TRP A 25 -7.89 -13.66 4.60
C TRP A 25 -8.97 -13.53 3.55
N LEU A 26 -9.92 -14.44 3.56
CA LEU A 26 -11.17 -14.36 2.81
C LEU A 26 -12.32 -14.03 3.74
N GLY A 27 -13.12 -13.05 3.35
CA GLY A 27 -14.37 -12.68 4.00
C GLY A 27 -15.51 -12.61 3.00
N SER A 28 -16.72 -12.46 3.50
CA SER A 28 -17.93 -12.22 2.71
C SER A 28 -18.34 -10.75 2.76
N LEU A 29 -18.99 -10.25 1.71
CA LEU A 29 -19.67 -8.95 1.72
C LEU A 29 -20.80 -8.88 2.77
N GLU A 30 -21.35 -10.02 3.17
CA GLU A 30 -22.35 -10.09 4.25
C GLU A 30 -21.72 -9.89 5.65
N GLY A 31 -20.37 -9.81 5.71
CA GLY A 31 -19.65 -9.70 6.98
C GLY A 31 -19.40 -11.05 7.63
N GLY A 32 -19.12 -11.01 8.95
CA GLY A 32 -18.88 -12.20 9.76
C GLY A 32 -17.39 -12.59 9.84
N ARG A 33 -17.14 -13.86 10.15
CA ARG A 33 -15.78 -14.36 10.42
C ARG A 33 -15.05 -14.66 9.11
N ALA A 34 -13.87 -14.04 8.93
CA ALA A 34 -12.97 -14.35 7.83
C ALA A 34 -12.19 -15.66 8.05
N SER A 35 -11.79 -16.28 6.95
CA SER A 35 -10.95 -17.48 6.93
C SER A 35 -9.55 -17.13 6.42
N ARG A 36 -8.52 -17.58 7.13
CA ARG A 36 -7.12 -17.39 6.73
C ARG A 36 -6.77 -18.35 5.58
N ILE A 37 -6.12 -17.84 4.54
CA ILE A 37 -5.74 -18.61 3.35
C ILE A 37 -4.23 -18.72 3.14
N THR A 38 -3.43 -17.99 3.91
CA THR A 38 -1.97 -18.17 3.94
C THR A 38 -1.52 -18.55 5.35
N LEU A 39 -0.42 -19.26 5.43
CA LEU A 39 0.25 -19.65 6.67
C LEU A 39 1.72 -19.35 6.44
N GLY A 40 2.04 -18.05 6.35
CA GLY A 40 3.31 -17.66 5.83
C GLY A 40 4.22 -16.98 6.83
N GLU A 41 5.49 -17.07 6.56
CA GLU A 41 6.54 -16.27 7.15
C GLU A 41 6.70 -14.95 6.37
N GLU A 42 5.91 -14.76 5.30
CA GLU A 42 5.95 -13.62 4.41
C GLU A 42 4.92 -12.56 4.80
N THR A 43 5.21 -11.30 4.50
CA THR A 43 4.24 -10.21 4.62
C THR A 43 3.53 -9.97 3.29
N PRO A 44 2.31 -10.49 3.09
CA PRO A 44 1.61 -10.39 1.82
C PRO A 44 1.03 -9.00 1.58
N ARG A 45 1.03 -8.59 0.30
CA ARG A 45 0.45 -7.32 -0.16
C ARG A 45 -0.28 -7.46 -1.48
N SER A 46 -1.19 -6.53 -1.71
CA SER A 46 -1.92 -6.38 -2.99
C SER A 46 -2.53 -7.68 -3.51
N PRO A 47 -3.29 -8.42 -2.69
CA PRO A 47 -3.94 -9.62 -3.17
C PRO A 47 -5.00 -9.29 -4.24
N ARG A 48 -5.13 -10.15 -5.23
CA ARG A 48 -6.12 -10.04 -6.32
C ARG A 48 -6.73 -11.40 -6.58
N LEU A 49 -8.05 -11.52 -6.37
CA LEU A 49 -8.82 -12.69 -6.79
C LEU A 49 -8.78 -12.81 -8.31
N SER A 50 -8.59 -14.02 -8.81
CA SER A 50 -8.69 -14.33 -10.23
C SER A 50 -10.11 -14.10 -10.75
N PRO A 51 -10.30 -13.91 -12.09
CA PRO A 51 -11.64 -13.69 -12.67
C PRO A 51 -12.64 -14.81 -12.40
N ASP A 52 -12.17 -16.05 -12.30
CA ASP A 52 -12.95 -17.23 -11.96
C ASP A 52 -13.22 -17.37 -10.45
N GLY A 53 -12.47 -16.62 -9.60
CA GLY A 53 -12.56 -16.66 -8.15
C GLY A 53 -11.84 -17.84 -7.50
N ALA A 54 -11.11 -18.66 -8.27
CA ALA A 54 -10.46 -19.88 -7.76
C ALA A 54 -9.08 -19.63 -7.13
N ARG A 55 -8.45 -18.49 -7.44
CA ARG A 55 -7.08 -18.18 -7.03
C ARG A 55 -6.95 -16.76 -6.50
N VAL A 56 -5.90 -16.55 -5.71
CA VAL A 56 -5.47 -15.22 -5.28
C VAL A 56 -3.99 -15.03 -5.66
N ALA A 57 -3.71 -14.05 -6.52
CA ALA A 57 -2.35 -13.59 -6.78
C ALA A 57 -1.98 -12.49 -5.77
N PHE A 58 -0.76 -12.48 -5.27
CA PHE A 58 -0.29 -11.48 -4.34
C PHE A 58 1.22 -11.32 -4.40
N THR A 59 1.75 -10.28 -3.80
CA THR A 59 3.19 -10.12 -3.59
C THR A 59 3.50 -10.26 -2.11
N ALA A 60 4.67 -10.81 -1.81
CA ALA A 60 5.16 -10.92 -0.45
C ALA A 60 6.67 -10.71 -0.38
N THR A 61 7.16 -10.36 0.80
CA THR A 61 8.59 -10.25 1.06
C THR A 61 9.10 -11.54 1.68
N THR A 62 10.03 -12.18 0.98
CA THR A 62 10.71 -13.39 1.47
C THR A 62 12.20 -13.14 1.48
N ASN A 63 12.87 -13.37 2.61
CA ASN A 63 14.31 -13.16 2.76
C ASN A 63 14.79 -11.75 2.31
N GLY A 64 13.98 -10.71 2.58
CA GLY A 64 14.29 -9.33 2.24
C GLY A 64 14.01 -8.93 0.79
N GLY A 65 13.50 -9.85 -0.04
CA GLY A 65 13.14 -9.60 -1.44
C GLY A 65 11.63 -9.68 -1.68
N TRP A 66 11.17 -9.00 -2.72
CA TRP A 66 9.78 -9.05 -3.16
C TRP A 66 9.61 -10.07 -4.27
N ASP A 67 8.60 -10.92 -4.12
CA ASP A 67 8.22 -11.88 -5.15
C ASP A 67 6.71 -12.01 -5.30
N ALA A 68 6.29 -12.52 -6.45
CA ALA A 68 4.91 -12.82 -6.77
C ALA A 68 4.57 -14.27 -6.40
N TYR A 69 3.40 -14.44 -5.84
CA TYR A 69 2.84 -15.70 -5.37
C TYR A 69 1.42 -15.87 -5.89
N VAL A 70 0.98 -17.11 -5.96
CA VAL A 70 -0.43 -17.48 -6.14
C VAL A 70 -0.82 -18.49 -5.08
N VAL A 71 -2.01 -18.35 -4.50
CA VAL A 71 -2.65 -19.36 -3.68
C VAL A 71 -3.88 -19.88 -4.42
N ASP A 72 -3.96 -21.19 -4.60
CA ASP A 72 -5.14 -21.88 -5.07
C ASP A 72 -6.06 -22.08 -3.86
N LEU A 73 -7.34 -21.66 -3.94
CA LEU A 73 -8.24 -21.65 -2.78
C LEU A 73 -8.64 -23.06 -2.32
N ASP A 74 -8.47 -24.05 -3.18
CA ASP A 74 -8.64 -25.48 -2.88
C ASP A 74 -7.31 -26.24 -2.75
N GLY A 75 -6.18 -25.52 -2.80
CA GLY A 75 -4.83 -26.09 -2.86
C GLY A 75 -3.83 -25.37 -1.97
N GLY A 76 -2.61 -25.23 -2.47
CA GLY A 76 -1.47 -24.64 -1.78
C GLY A 76 -1.04 -23.29 -2.34
N THR A 77 -0.08 -22.67 -1.64
CA THR A 77 0.59 -21.47 -2.10
C THR A 77 1.81 -21.83 -2.95
N ARG A 78 2.00 -21.15 -4.09
CA ARG A 78 3.15 -21.28 -4.98
C ARG A 78 3.82 -19.93 -5.19
N ARG A 79 5.14 -19.89 -5.10
CA ARG A 79 5.96 -18.76 -5.52
C ARG A 79 6.13 -18.82 -7.03
N LEU A 80 5.92 -17.71 -7.73
CA LEU A 80 6.01 -17.62 -9.18
C LEU A 80 7.27 -16.91 -9.67
N THR A 81 7.91 -16.09 -8.84
CA THR A 81 9.11 -15.33 -9.23
C THR A 81 10.23 -15.47 -8.20
N TRP A 82 11.47 -15.21 -8.66
CA TRP A 82 12.70 -15.18 -7.85
C TRP A 82 13.56 -13.99 -8.27
N LEU A 83 12.96 -12.78 -8.27
CA LEU A 83 13.57 -11.57 -8.87
C LEU A 83 14.41 -10.74 -7.89
N SER A 84 14.59 -11.22 -6.68
CA SER A 84 15.55 -10.71 -5.69
C SER A 84 15.50 -9.20 -5.41
N GLY A 85 14.61 -8.77 -4.55
CA GLY A 85 14.79 -7.54 -3.78
C GLY A 85 14.25 -6.25 -4.38
N ARG A 86 13.75 -6.22 -5.62
CA ARG A 86 13.11 -5.03 -6.17
C ARG A 86 11.61 -5.03 -5.88
N PRO A 87 11.04 -3.86 -5.50
CA PRO A 87 9.60 -3.74 -5.27
C PRO A 87 8.78 -4.21 -6.45
N MET A 88 7.71 -4.95 -6.16
CA MET A 88 6.70 -5.37 -7.13
C MET A 88 5.30 -5.37 -6.50
N LEU A 89 4.27 -5.26 -7.32
CA LEU A 89 2.87 -5.31 -6.90
C LEU A 89 2.01 -6.00 -7.94
N VAL A 90 1.10 -6.84 -7.49
CA VAL A 90 0.03 -7.36 -8.34
C VAL A 90 -1.00 -6.24 -8.55
N SER A 91 -1.20 -5.83 -9.81
CA SER A 91 -2.22 -4.85 -10.20
C SER A 91 -3.58 -5.52 -10.47
N GLY A 92 -3.57 -6.75 -10.95
CA GLY A 92 -4.78 -7.50 -11.31
C GLY A 92 -4.47 -8.77 -12.07
N TRP A 93 -5.46 -9.20 -12.86
CA TRP A 93 -5.34 -10.30 -13.79
C TRP A 93 -5.65 -9.80 -15.21
N LEU A 94 -4.90 -10.26 -16.20
CA LEU A 94 -5.21 -10.05 -17.62
C LEU A 94 -6.26 -11.06 -18.09
N ASP A 95 -6.12 -12.29 -17.63
CA ASP A 95 -7.01 -13.43 -17.86
C ASP A 95 -6.80 -14.46 -16.73
N PRO A 96 -7.49 -15.63 -16.72
CA PRO A 96 -7.34 -16.63 -15.64
C PRO A 96 -5.92 -17.24 -15.48
N GLU A 97 -5.05 -17.13 -16.50
CA GLU A 97 -3.71 -17.73 -16.52
C GLU A 97 -2.59 -16.68 -16.44
N HIS A 98 -2.91 -15.37 -16.57
CA HIS A 98 -1.91 -14.30 -16.61
C HIS A 98 -2.22 -13.21 -15.60
N ILE A 99 -1.26 -12.97 -14.71
CA ILE A 99 -1.28 -11.94 -13.68
C ILE A 99 -0.70 -10.65 -14.26
N LEU A 100 -1.36 -9.51 -14.02
CA LEU A 100 -0.84 -8.19 -14.32
C LEU A 100 0.02 -7.71 -13.15
N LEU A 101 1.33 -7.61 -13.36
CA LEU A 101 2.33 -7.29 -12.36
C LEU A 101 3.03 -5.97 -12.68
N CYS A 102 3.25 -5.14 -11.67
CA CYS A 102 4.21 -4.03 -11.71
C CYS A 102 5.51 -4.46 -11.04
N SER A 103 6.66 -4.21 -11.68
CA SER A 103 7.97 -4.51 -11.09
C SER A 103 9.04 -3.51 -11.52
N GLN A 104 10.06 -3.38 -10.66
CA GLN A 104 11.27 -2.58 -10.89
C GLN A 104 12.49 -3.46 -11.26
N HIS A 105 12.33 -4.76 -11.46
CA HIS A 105 13.47 -5.70 -11.57
C HIS A 105 14.41 -5.40 -12.75
N GLU A 106 13.89 -4.87 -13.88
CA GLU A 106 14.68 -4.42 -15.03
C GLU A 106 14.97 -2.90 -15.01
N GLY A 107 14.47 -2.18 -13.99
CA GLY A 107 14.64 -0.74 -13.91
C GLY A 107 16.10 -0.34 -13.71
N PHE A 108 16.59 0.62 -14.49
CA PHE A 108 17.93 1.19 -14.31
C PHE A 108 18.01 2.01 -13.03
N HIS A 109 16.97 2.80 -12.76
CA HIS A 109 16.84 3.59 -11.54
C HIS A 109 15.88 2.91 -10.54
N ARG A 110 16.04 3.23 -9.25
CA ARG A 110 15.19 2.70 -8.16
C ARG A 110 13.70 3.09 -8.28
N VAL A 111 13.37 3.96 -9.21
CA VAL A 111 12.02 4.47 -9.45
C VAL A 111 11.42 3.97 -10.75
N ASP A 112 12.21 3.31 -11.60
CA ASP A 112 11.74 2.81 -12.89
C ASP A 112 10.95 1.53 -12.69
N SER A 113 9.66 1.60 -12.85
CA SER A 113 8.76 0.45 -12.80
C SER A 113 8.05 0.27 -14.13
N SER A 114 7.84 -0.97 -14.51
CA SER A 114 7.14 -1.36 -15.74
C SER A 114 6.07 -2.39 -15.42
N MET A 115 5.12 -2.53 -16.34
CA MET A 115 4.09 -3.55 -16.24
C MET A 115 4.51 -4.81 -16.96
N TYR A 116 4.14 -5.95 -16.40
CA TYR A 116 4.44 -7.29 -16.91
C TYR A 116 3.20 -8.17 -16.91
N SER A 117 3.15 -9.08 -17.85
CA SER A 117 2.32 -10.27 -17.81
C SER A 117 3.12 -11.38 -17.16
N LEU A 118 2.63 -11.97 -16.09
CA LEU A 118 3.24 -13.12 -15.42
C LEU A 118 2.31 -14.31 -15.55
N SER A 119 2.76 -15.37 -16.24
CA SER A 119 2.01 -16.62 -16.34
C SER A 119 2.05 -17.42 -15.04
N LEU A 120 1.10 -18.34 -14.85
CA LEU A 120 1.10 -19.25 -13.70
C LEU A 120 2.27 -20.25 -13.71
N ASP A 121 2.97 -20.39 -14.83
CA ASP A 121 4.21 -21.16 -14.95
C ASP A 121 5.48 -20.34 -14.64
N GLY A 122 5.31 -19.04 -14.33
CA GLY A 122 6.41 -18.15 -13.95
C GLY A 122 7.07 -17.40 -15.11
N GLU A 123 6.54 -17.50 -16.33
CA GLU A 123 7.04 -16.71 -17.46
C GLU A 123 6.65 -15.23 -17.30
N LEU A 124 7.64 -14.36 -17.36
CA LEU A 124 7.47 -12.92 -17.17
C LEU A 124 7.74 -12.18 -18.48
N THR A 125 6.70 -11.54 -19.03
CA THR A 125 6.77 -10.78 -20.28
C THR A 125 6.50 -9.31 -20.01
N ARG A 126 7.43 -8.43 -20.39
CA ARG A 126 7.26 -6.98 -20.25
C ARG A 126 6.22 -6.47 -21.24
N LEU A 127 5.29 -5.65 -20.73
CA LEU A 127 4.27 -4.98 -21.54
C LEU A 127 4.77 -3.63 -22.08
N PRO A 128 4.40 -3.23 -23.31
CA PRO A 128 4.93 -2.02 -23.97
C PRO A 128 4.25 -0.73 -23.46
N TRP A 129 3.95 -0.63 -22.16
CA TRP A 129 3.17 0.46 -21.58
C TRP A 129 4.01 1.57 -20.94
N GLY A 130 5.31 1.59 -21.22
CA GLY A 130 6.25 2.56 -20.66
C GLY A 130 6.48 2.37 -19.16
N LEU A 131 6.82 3.45 -18.47
CA LEU A 131 7.00 3.46 -17.04
C LEU A 131 5.64 3.62 -16.34
N ALA A 132 5.23 2.62 -15.59
CA ALA A 132 3.96 2.59 -14.89
C ALA A 132 4.07 1.86 -13.56
N THR A 133 3.30 2.30 -12.57
CA THR A 133 3.23 1.71 -11.22
C THR A 133 1.98 0.90 -10.98
N SER A 134 0.96 1.12 -11.78
CA SER A 134 -0.27 0.34 -11.80
C SER A 134 -0.98 0.52 -13.14
N ALA A 135 -1.80 -0.45 -13.50
CA ALA A 135 -2.57 -0.41 -14.73
C ALA A 135 -3.95 -1.06 -14.56
N ALA A 136 -4.88 -0.66 -15.40
CA ALA A 136 -6.19 -1.24 -15.53
C ALA A 136 -6.49 -1.57 -16.99
N PHE A 137 -6.85 -2.81 -17.24
CA PHE A 137 -7.27 -3.29 -18.56
C PHE A 137 -8.79 -3.32 -18.66
N HIS A 138 -9.34 -2.74 -19.71
CA HIS A 138 -10.77 -2.74 -19.99
C HIS A 138 -11.13 -3.80 -21.01
N ARG A 139 -12.26 -4.48 -20.83
CA ARG A 139 -12.74 -5.55 -21.73
C ARG A 139 -12.83 -5.17 -23.22
N LYS A 140 -12.83 -3.87 -23.55
CA LYS A 140 -12.81 -3.36 -24.93
C LYS A 140 -11.39 -3.04 -25.44
N GLY A 141 -10.35 -3.54 -24.76
CA GLY A 141 -8.96 -3.35 -25.13
C GLY A 141 -8.29 -2.09 -24.59
N ARG A 142 -9.04 -1.12 -24.05
CA ARG A 142 -8.45 0.10 -23.49
C ARG A 142 -7.56 -0.18 -22.29
N VAL A 143 -6.43 0.48 -22.22
CA VAL A 143 -5.48 0.36 -21.11
C VAL A 143 -5.28 1.72 -20.45
N ALA A 144 -5.48 1.79 -19.14
CA ALA A 144 -5.14 2.95 -18.34
C ALA A 144 -3.94 2.61 -17.46
N VAL A 145 -2.95 3.51 -17.40
CA VAL A 145 -1.78 3.36 -16.53
C VAL A 145 -1.63 4.56 -15.61
N ALA A 146 -1.14 4.34 -14.39
CA ALA A 146 -0.63 5.39 -13.55
C ALA A 146 0.90 5.40 -13.68
N SER A 147 1.45 6.53 -14.17
CA SER A 147 2.89 6.75 -14.17
C SER A 147 3.29 7.33 -12.83
N ALA A 148 4.35 6.94 -12.26
CA ALA A 148 5.11 7.63 -11.21
C ALA A 148 6.13 6.72 -10.56
N ASN A 149 6.71 7.21 -9.48
CA ASN A 149 7.46 6.40 -8.54
C ASN A 149 6.60 5.32 -7.91
N PHE A 150 7.23 4.20 -7.67
CA PHE A 150 6.73 3.17 -6.79
C PHE A 150 6.80 3.67 -5.33
N ARG A 151 5.87 4.51 -4.94
CA ARG A 151 5.77 5.03 -3.57
C ARG A 151 4.37 4.79 -3.02
N ASP A 152 4.31 4.37 -1.77
CA ASP A 152 3.05 4.26 -1.06
C ASP A 152 2.43 5.67 -0.92
N PRO A 153 1.20 5.89 -1.42
CA PRO A 153 0.52 7.17 -1.28
C PRO A 153 0.41 7.64 0.16
N SER A 154 0.47 6.72 1.12
CA SER A 154 0.39 7.05 2.55
C SER A 154 1.58 7.86 3.06
N GLY A 155 2.75 7.66 2.47
CA GLY A 155 3.95 8.44 2.80
C GLY A 155 4.01 9.80 2.10
N TRP A 156 3.10 10.07 1.15
CA TRP A 156 3.14 11.26 0.29
C TRP A 156 1.78 11.92 0.17
N LYS A 157 1.09 12.05 1.28
CA LYS A 157 -0.18 12.75 1.36
C LYS A 157 -0.04 14.19 0.85
N ARG A 158 -1.00 14.62 0.06
CA ARG A 158 -1.10 15.99 -0.48
C ARG A 158 0.12 16.45 -1.31
N TYR A 159 0.90 15.51 -1.81
CA TYR A 159 2.05 15.84 -2.65
C TYR A 159 1.60 16.34 -4.03
N ARG A 160 2.15 17.50 -4.45
CA ARG A 160 1.80 18.20 -5.70
C ARG A 160 2.98 18.34 -6.67
N GLY A 161 4.13 17.80 -6.32
CA GLY A 161 5.35 17.91 -7.13
C GLY A 161 5.36 17.04 -8.39
N GLY A 162 6.45 17.10 -9.13
CA GLY A 162 6.62 16.45 -10.44
C GLY A 162 6.55 14.91 -10.40
N MET A 163 6.75 14.31 -9.23
CA MET A 163 6.68 12.86 -9.04
C MET A 163 5.28 12.35 -8.64
N ALA A 164 4.27 13.23 -8.60
CA ALA A 164 2.90 12.80 -8.37
C ALA A 164 2.41 11.92 -9.53
N ALA A 165 1.68 10.85 -9.20
CA ALA A 165 1.16 9.91 -10.19
C ALA A 165 0.26 10.62 -11.22
N ARG A 166 0.42 10.26 -12.48
CA ARG A 166 -0.37 10.78 -13.61
C ARG A 166 -1.07 9.63 -14.32
N LEU A 167 -2.28 9.85 -14.77
CA LEU A 167 -3.03 8.85 -15.54
C LEU A 167 -2.83 9.05 -17.03
N TYR A 168 -2.59 7.95 -17.72
CA TYR A 168 -2.55 7.88 -19.18
C TYR A 168 -3.51 6.79 -19.65
N LEU A 169 -4.11 7.02 -20.80
CA LEU A 169 -5.04 6.09 -21.44
C LEU A 169 -4.62 5.84 -22.88
N SER A 170 -4.53 4.58 -23.25
CA SER A 170 -4.43 4.10 -24.62
C SER A 170 -5.69 3.37 -25.06
N PRO A 171 -6.14 3.47 -26.33
CA PRO A 171 -7.32 2.75 -26.82
C PRO A 171 -7.12 1.22 -26.88
N ASP A 172 -5.90 0.75 -27.02
CA ASP A 172 -5.53 -0.66 -27.28
C ASP A 172 -4.30 -1.15 -26.48
N GLY A 173 -3.56 -0.22 -25.81
CA GLY A 173 -2.30 -0.54 -25.13
C GLY A 173 -1.06 -0.59 -26.03
N GLU A 174 -1.21 -0.40 -27.34
CA GLU A 174 -0.11 -0.49 -28.31
C GLU A 174 0.55 0.87 -28.62
N GLY A 175 -0.18 1.96 -28.33
CA GLY A 175 0.32 3.31 -28.62
C GLY A 175 -0.70 4.37 -28.21
N ASP A 176 -0.57 5.57 -28.80
CA ASP A 176 -1.52 6.68 -28.65
C ASP A 176 -1.88 7.02 -27.19
N TRP A 177 -0.86 7.02 -26.32
CA TRP A 177 -1.04 7.33 -24.91
C TRP A 177 -1.42 8.79 -24.70
N ARG A 178 -2.59 9.02 -24.17
CA ARG A 178 -3.10 10.34 -23.85
C ARG A 178 -3.13 10.54 -22.33
N ARG A 179 -2.50 11.63 -21.86
CA ARG A 179 -2.61 12.04 -20.46
C ARG A 179 -4.06 12.46 -20.16
N LEU A 180 -4.63 11.90 -19.10
CA LEU A 180 -5.92 12.31 -18.55
C LEU A 180 -5.69 13.39 -17.48
N LEU A 181 -6.68 14.30 -17.33
CA LEU A 181 -6.69 15.33 -16.29
C LEU A 181 -5.36 16.13 -16.23
N PRO A 182 -4.90 16.74 -17.34
CA PRO A 182 -3.57 17.36 -17.41
C PRO A 182 -3.38 18.50 -16.42
N ASP A 183 -4.46 19.18 -16.02
CA ASP A 183 -4.43 20.36 -15.14
C ASP A 183 -4.39 19.96 -13.64
N ILE A 184 -4.57 18.69 -13.33
CA ILE A 184 -4.54 18.18 -11.95
C ILE A 184 -3.09 17.95 -11.53
N THR A 185 -2.69 18.56 -10.42
CA THR A 185 -1.37 18.41 -9.79
C THR A 185 -1.34 17.33 -8.71
N ALA A 186 -2.47 16.96 -8.13
CA ALA A 186 -2.59 15.85 -7.18
C ALA A 186 -2.19 14.51 -7.80
N GLY A 187 -1.72 13.57 -6.99
CA GLY A 187 -1.46 12.20 -7.42
C GLY A 187 -2.75 11.44 -7.75
N LEU A 188 -2.76 10.69 -8.85
CA LEU A 188 -3.88 9.89 -9.33
C LEU A 188 -3.46 8.42 -9.30
N PHE A 189 -3.96 7.66 -8.31
CA PHE A 189 -3.44 6.32 -7.99
C PHE A 189 -4.47 5.22 -8.29
N TRP A 190 -3.99 4.03 -8.58
CA TRP A 190 -4.76 2.79 -8.67
C TRP A 190 -5.93 2.87 -9.65
N PRO A 191 -5.66 3.14 -10.94
CA PRO A 191 -6.73 3.14 -11.94
C PRO A 191 -7.42 1.78 -11.99
N SER A 192 -8.74 1.79 -12.11
CA SER A 192 -9.58 0.60 -12.24
C SER A 192 -10.83 0.91 -13.01
N TRP A 193 -11.34 -0.04 -13.81
CA TRP A 193 -12.55 0.17 -14.58
C TRP A 193 -13.79 -0.27 -13.83
N VAL A 194 -14.72 0.66 -13.63
CA VAL A 194 -16.09 0.38 -13.15
C VAL A 194 -17.05 0.66 -14.29
N GLY A 195 -17.49 -0.39 -14.97
CA GLY A 195 -18.21 -0.26 -16.25
C GLY A 195 -17.37 0.53 -17.27
N GLU A 196 -17.90 1.62 -17.78
CA GLU A 196 -17.23 2.49 -18.76
C GLU A 196 -16.46 3.67 -18.10
N ARG A 197 -16.43 3.75 -16.77
CA ARG A 197 -15.73 4.81 -16.05
C ARG A 197 -14.39 4.32 -15.52
N LEU A 198 -13.38 5.16 -15.65
CA LEU A 198 -12.08 4.94 -15.02
C LEU A 198 -12.12 5.53 -13.63
N MET A 199 -12.10 4.67 -12.63
CA MET A 199 -11.97 4.99 -11.21
C MET A 199 -10.49 5.13 -10.83
N PHE A 200 -10.19 5.97 -9.84
CA PHE A 200 -8.86 6.13 -9.23
C PHE A 200 -9.01 6.73 -7.83
N THR A 201 -7.96 6.67 -7.02
CA THR A 201 -7.89 7.37 -5.74
C THR A 201 -7.02 8.62 -5.87
N SER A 202 -7.43 9.69 -5.20
CA SER A 202 -6.68 10.94 -5.16
C SER A 202 -7.08 11.80 -3.97
N ASP A 203 -6.13 12.52 -3.42
CA ASP A 203 -6.33 13.61 -2.46
C ASP A 203 -6.52 14.95 -3.19
N LEU A 204 -7.31 14.94 -4.24
CA LEU A 204 -7.67 16.13 -5.02
C LEU A 204 -8.45 17.12 -4.15
N GLY A 205 -8.02 18.35 -4.13
CA GLY A 205 -8.57 19.44 -3.34
C GLY A 205 -7.47 20.25 -2.67
N ASP A 206 -7.86 21.30 -1.97
CA ASP A 206 -6.96 22.23 -1.31
C ASP A 206 -7.16 22.19 0.22
N GLY A 207 -6.08 22.48 0.94
CA GLY A 207 -6.09 22.59 2.39
C GLY A 207 -5.49 21.39 3.14
N PRO A 208 -5.24 21.57 4.45
CA PRO A 208 -4.56 20.57 5.27
C PRO A 208 -5.42 19.35 5.59
N ASP A 209 -6.73 19.47 5.54
CA ASP A 209 -7.69 18.41 5.93
C ASP A 209 -8.11 17.52 4.76
N VAL A 210 -7.58 17.78 3.55
CA VAL A 210 -7.93 16.99 2.37
C VAL A 210 -7.51 15.54 2.56
N GLN A 211 -8.49 14.64 2.42
CA GLN A 211 -8.29 13.20 2.45
C GLN A 211 -8.34 12.62 1.02
N ALA A 212 -7.64 11.52 0.79
CA ALA A 212 -7.81 10.79 -0.46
C ALA A 212 -9.23 10.22 -0.53
N GLN A 213 -9.81 10.30 -1.74
CA GLN A 213 -11.18 9.87 -2.05
C GLN A 213 -11.18 8.99 -3.29
N VAL A 214 -12.27 8.28 -3.50
CA VAL A 214 -12.55 7.61 -4.78
C VAL A 214 -13.09 8.65 -5.77
N TRP A 215 -12.46 8.70 -6.93
CA TRP A 215 -12.82 9.56 -8.05
C TRP A 215 -13.02 8.75 -9.31
N SER A 216 -13.73 9.29 -10.29
CA SER A 216 -13.77 8.69 -11.61
C SER A 216 -13.92 9.72 -12.72
N VAL A 217 -13.49 9.32 -13.93
CA VAL A 217 -13.72 10.04 -15.18
C VAL A 217 -14.29 9.11 -16.24
N ASN A 218 -14.87 9.68 -17.29
CA ASN A 218 -15.17 8.91 -18.49
C ASN A 218 -13.88 8.64 -19.31
N SER A 219 -13.98 7.78 -20.32
CA SER A 219 -12.84 7.45 -21.19
C SER A 219 -12.29 8.64 -21.99
N ALA A 220 -13.03 9.75 -22.09
CA ALA A 220 -12.52 10.99 -22.66
C ALA A 220 -11.71 11.84 -21.67
N GLY A 221 -11.56 11.41 -20.41
CA GLY A 221 -10.91 12.19 -19.35
C GLY A 221 -11.74 13.38 -18.88
N LYS A 222 -13.05 13.34 -19.13
CA LYS A 222 -14.01 14.38 -18.76
C LYS A 222 -14.99 13.84 -17.73
N ASP A 223 -15.88 14.71 -17.23
CA ASP A 223 -16.92 14.35 -16.26
C ASP A 223 -16.29 13.73 -14.99
N LEU A 224 -15.35 14.48 -14.40
CA LEU A 224 -14.74 14.13 -13.12
C LEU A 224 -15.79 14.10 -12.01
N ARG A 225 -15.85 13.01 -11.26
CA ARG A 225 -16.80 12.81 -10.17
C ARG A 225 -16.11 12.26 -8.94
N GLN A 226 -16.46 12.82 -7.79
CA GLN A 226 -16.09 12.30 -6.48
C GLN A 226 -17.19 11.32 -6.02
N HIS A 227 -16.79 10.22 -5.37
CA HIS A 227 -17.70 9.16 -4.94
C HIS A 227 -17.65 8.87 -3.45
N THR A 228 -16.60 9.33 -2.76
CA THR A 228 -16.49 9.24 -1.31
C THR A 228 -16.17 10.60 -0.72
N HIS A 229 -16.52 10.82 0.55
CA HIS A 229 -16.38 12.11 1.25
C HIS A 229 -15.80 11.88 2.65
N HIS A 230 -14.68 11.14 2.74
CA HIS A 230 -14.02 10.88 4.01
C HIS A 230 -13.53 12.17 4.65
N THR A 231 -13.83 12.31 5.92
CA THR A 231 -13.28 13.35 6.79
C THR A 231 -11.92 12.94 7.35
N PRO A 232 -11.17 13.85 8.01
CA PRO A 232 -9.93 13.49 8.71
C PRO A 232 -10.10 12.35 9.72
N GLU A 233 -11.25 12.26 10.40
CA GLU A 233 -11.56 11.19 11.36
C GLU A 233 -11.76 9.85 10.67
N GLN A 234 -12.30 9.83 9.48
CA GLN A 234 -12.46 8.62 8.66
C GLN A 234 -11.17 8.24 7.93
N GLY A 235 -10.29 9.22 7.68
CA GLY A 235 -8.96 9.03 7.11
C GLY A 235 -8.93 8.83 5.60
N TYR A 236 -7.75 8.57 5.08
CA TYR A 236 -7.47 8.38 3.65
C TYR A 236 -8.14 7.12 3.11
N VAL A 237 -8.84 7.23 1.99
CA VAL A 237 -9.22 6.10 1.15
C VAL A 237 -7.97 5.53 0.49
N ARG A 238 -7.77 4.21 0.62
CA ARG A 238 -6.58 3.52 0.12
C ARG A 238 -6.95 2.24 -0.61
N ASP A 239 -6.10 1.90 -1.58
CA ASP A 239 -6.11 0.62 -2.28
C ASP A 239 -7.51 0.23 -2.78
N ALA A 240 -8.22 1.22 -3.36
CA ALA A 240 -9.54 0.98 -3.92
C ALA A 240 -9.45 0.04 -5.13
N THR A 241 -10.22 -1.02 -5.10
CA THR A 241 -10.32 -2.03 -6.16
C THR A 241 -11.78 -2.30 -6.53
N THR A 242 -12.00 -3.02 -7.61
CA THR A 242 -13.33 -3.29 -8.14
C THR A 242 -13.37 -4.64 -8.87
N ASP A 243 -14.54 -5.26 -8.90
CA ASP A 243 -14.87 -6.39 -9.80
C ASP A 243 -15.46 -5.93 -11.16
N GLY A 244 -15.43 -4.60 -11.40
CA GLY A 244 -16.01 -3.97 -12.58
C GLY A 244 -17.38 -3.31 -12.32
N GLN A 245 -17.97 -3.53 -11.16
CA GLN A 245 -19.26 -2.96 -10.74
C GLN A 245 -19.18 -2.36 -9.33
N ALA A 246 -18.90 -3.19 -8.34
CA ALA A 246 -18.76 -2.79 -6.96
C ALA A 246 -17.32 -2.32 -6.67
N VAL A 247 -17.14 -1.59 -5.58
CA VAL A 247 -15.85 -1.05 -5.15
C VAL A 247 -15.60 -1.44 -3.71
N VAL A 248 -14.37 -1.86 -3.41
CA VAL A 248 -13.90 -2.08 -2.06
C VAL A 248 -12.62 -1.30 -1.84
N TYR A 249 -12.45 -0.74 -0.66
CA TYR A 249 -11.24 -0.01 -0.25
C TYR A 249 -11.05 -0.11 1.27
N HIS A 250 -9.91 0.35 1.76
CA HIS A 250 -9.71 0.46 3.20
C HIS A 250 -9.39 1.87 3.64
N SER A 251 -9.70 2.16 4.90
CA SER A 251 -9.27 3.34 5.63
C SER A 251 -9.16 3.02 7.11
N ARG A 252 -8.07 3.46 7.75
CA ARG A 252 -7.80 3.23 9.19
C ARG A 252 -8.00 1.77 9.64
N GLY A 253 -7.59 0.81 8.79
CA GLY A 253 -7.69 -0.62 9.10
C GLY A 253 -9.08 -1.21 9.00
N ARG A 254 -10.06 -0.48 8.45
CA ARG A 254 -11.42 -0.97 8.17
C ARG A 254 -11.64 -1.09 6.68
N LEU A 255 -12.40 -2.11 6.27
CA LEU A 255 -12.82 -2.28 4.89
C LEU A 255 -14.16 -1.58 4.65
N TYR A 256 -14.26 -0.93 3.50
CA TYR A 256 -15.46 -0.25 3.02
C TYR A 256 -15.89 -0.85 1.70
N TYR A 257 -17.18 -0.96 1.51
CA TYR A 257 -17.83 -1.49 0.31
C TYR A 257 -18.82 -0.50 -0.25
N MET A 258 -18.85 -0.38 -1.58
CA MET A 258 -19.85 0.36 -2.35
C MET A 258 -20.39 -0.56 -3.45
N ALA A 259 -21.69 -0.82 -3.47
CA ALA A 259 -22.32 -1.68 -4.49
C ALA A 259 -22.22 -1.10 -5.93
N SER A 260 -21.90 0.17 -6.04
CA SER A 260 -21.60 0.87 -7.29
C SER A 260 -20.94 2.22 -6.98
N LEU A 261 -20.42 2.91 -7.98
CA LEU A 261 -19.89 4.29 -7.82
C LEU A 261 -20.95 5.33 -7.36
N LYS A 262 -22.23 4.96 -7.31
CA LYS A 262 -23.31 5.83 -6.85
C LYS A 262 -23.81 5.47 -5.45
N ALA A 263 -23.36 4.34 -4.91
CA ALA A 263 -23.78 3.87 -3.60
C ALA A 263 -22.93 4.53 -2.50
N GLU A 264 -23.54 4.80 -1.37
CA GLU A 264 -22.83 5.25 -0.17
C GLU A 264 -21.89 4.16 0.36
N PRO A 265 -20.69 4.51 0.82
CA PRO A 265 -19.77 3.56 1.41
C PRO A 265 -20.34 2.95 2.70
N GLN A 266 -20.24 1.64 2.81
CA GLN A 266 -20.61 0.88 4.01
C GLN A 266 -19.37 0.19 4.57
N VAL A 267 -19.21 0.21 5.90
CA VAL A 267 -18.16 -0.56 6.57
C VAL A 267 -18.55 -2.04 6.54
N LEU A 268 -17.62 -2.88 6.10
CA LEU A 268 -17.80 -4.33 6.18
C LEU A 268 -17.52 -4.79 7.62
N ASP A 269 -18.49 -5.43 8.23
CA ASP A 269 -18.37 -6.02 9.57
C ASP A 269 -17.69 -7.40 9.49
N ILE A 270 -16.38 -7.38 9.17
CA ILE A 270 -15.57 -8.58 9.04
C ILE A 270 -14.70 -8.74 10.29
N THR A 271 -14.79 -9.91 10.91
CA THR A 271 -13.98 -10.26 12.07
C THR A 271 -12.86 -11.21 11.66
N VAL A 272 -11.62 -10.83 11.95
CA VAL A 272 -10.45 -11.69 11.83
C VAL A 272 -10.27 -12.45 13.15
N PRO A 273 -10.30 -13.79 13.13
CA PRO A 273 -10.04 -14.57 14.34
C PRO A 273 -8.56 -14.44 14.70
N VAL A 274 -8.23 -13.50 15.58
CA VAL A 274 -6.88 -13.34 16.12
C VAL A 274 -6.57 -14.60 16.94
N GLY A 275 -5.60 -15.39 16.47
CA GLY A 275 -4.96 -16.38 17.32
C GLY A 275 -4.27 -15.66 18.50
N ARG A 276 -3.98 -16.35 19.61
CA ARG A 276 -3.12 -15.76 20.64
C ARG A 276 -1.87 -15.24 19.93
N PRO A 277 -1.51 -13.95 20.10
CA PRO A 277 -0.28 -13.44 19.53
C PRO A 277 0.86 -14.29 20.09
N GLN A 278 1.39 -15.16 19.26
CA GLN A 278 2.68 -15.78 19.58
C GLN A 278 3.72 -14.68 19.30
N PRO A 279 4.59 -14.38 20.25
CA PRO A 279 5.69 -13.47 19.98
C PRO A 279 6.53 -14.09 18.85
N VAL A 280 6.37 -13.55 17.65
CA VAL A 280 7.24 -13.90 16.53
C VAL A 280 8.59 -13.27 16.85
N PRO A 281 9.67 -14.04 16.97
CA PRO A 281 11.00 -13.48 17.12
C PRO A 281 11.30 -12.69 15.84
N VAL A 282 11.24 -11.38 15.93
CA VAL A 282 11.60 -10.49 14.83
C VAL A 282 13.07 -10.15 15.00
N ALA A 283 13.88 -10.47 13.98
CA ALA A 283 15.27 -10.02 13.96
C ALA A 283 15.28 -8.48 13.89
N PRO A 284 15.87 -7.77 14.89
CA PRO A 284 15.86 -6.30 14.88
C PRO A 284 16.49 -5.72 13.62
N THR A 285 17.47 -6.42 13.04
CA THR A 285 18.17 -6.03 11.81
C THR A 285 17.27 -5.92 10.60
N ASP A 286 16.15 -6.64 10.54
CA ASP A 286 15.25 -6.66 9.38
C ASP A 286 14.39 -5.39 9.29
N ARG A 287 14.33 -4.60 10.37
CA ARG A 287 13.51 -3.40 10.48
C ARG A 287 14.27 -2.22 11.06
N LEU A 288 15.60 -2.30 11.08
CA LEU A 288 16.45 -1.21 11.51
C LEU A 288 16.47 -0.13 10.42
N GLU A 289 15.92 1.04 10.71
CA GLU A 289 15.81 2.14 9.72
C GLU A 289 16.88 3.22 9.96
N ALA A 290 17.24 3.48 11.21
CA ALA A 290 18.26 4.46 11.56
C ALA A 290 19.08 4.03 12.75
N ILE A 291 20.35 4.43 12.78
CA ILE A 291 21.27 4.25 13.91
C ILE A 291 22.09 5.52 14.11
N ALA A 292 22.13 6.02 15.33
CA ALA A 292 22.92 7.17 15.71
C ALA A 292 23.77 6.81 16.95
N PRO A 293 25.10 6.63 16.81
CA PRO A 293 25.98 6.43 17.94
C PRO A 293 26.13 7.71 18.77
N ASP A 294 26.34 7.56 20.06
CA ASP A 294 26.69 8.68 20.93
C ASP A 294 28.15 9.15 20.67
N HIS A 295 28.50 10.28 21.24
CA HIS A 295 29.85 10.86 21.06
C HIS A 295 30.98 9.98 21.62
N GLY A 296 30.70 9.22 22.66
CA GLY A 296 31.66 8.32 23.29
C GLY A 296 31.80 6.96 22.60
N GLY A 297 30.84 6.61 21.75
CA GLY A 297 30.78 5.29 21.12
C GLY A 297 30.37 4.17 22.08
N ASP A 298 29.77 4.50 23.22
CA ASP A 298 29.35 3.52 24.24
C ASP A 298 27.91 3.06 24.05
N SER A 299 27.09 3.86 23.32
CA SER A 299 25.70 3.56 23.06
C SER A 299 25.25 4.09 21.70
N SER A 300 24.09 3.60 21.22
CA SER A 300 23.42 4.11 20.04
C SER A 300 21.92 4.27 20.28
N LEU A 301 21.34 5.31 19.69
CA LEU A 301 19.93 5.38 19.44
C LEU A 301 19.61 4.68 18.12
N ILE A 302 18.59 3.84 18.12
CA ILE A 302 18.10 3.18 16.92
C ILE A 302 16.61 3.47 16.73
N GLU A 303 16.22 3.57 15.48
CA GLU A 303 14.80 3.49 15.09
C GLU A 303 14.46 2.05 14.74
N TRP A 304 13.44 1.54 15.40
CA TRP A 304 12.91 0.23 15.10
C TRP A 304 11.39 0.20 15.25
N ARG A 305 10.69 -0.10 14.13
CA ARG A 305 9.23 -0.17 14.06
C ARG A 305 8.51 1.08 14.58
N GLY A 306 9.06 2.25 14.32
CA GLY A 306 8.46 3.53 14.70
C GLY A 306 8.62 3.92 16.16
N ALA A 307 9.55 3.28 16.88
CA ALA A 307 9.96 3.65 18.22
C ALA A 307 11.47 3.88 18.27
N ALA A 308 11.95 4.69 19.21
CA ALA A 308 13.38 4.88 19.45
C ALA A 308 13.84 4.08 20.66
N TYR A 309 14.94 3.36 20.49
CA TYR A 309 15.59 2.57 21.54
C TYR A 309 17.02 3.02 21.78
N LEU A 310 17.41 3.00 23.03
CA LEU A 310 18.82 3.14 23.43
C LEU A 310 19.41 1.74 23.57
N LEU A 311 20.49 1.49 22.85
CA LEU A 311 21.32 0.28 22.93
C LEU A 311 22.66 0.63 23.51
N THR A 312 23.18 -0.21 24.39
CA THR A 312 24.60 -0.14 24.85
C THR A 312 25.46 -1.05 23.98
N HIS A 313 26.69 -0.64 23.67
CA HIS A 313 27.62 -1.44 22.87
C HIS A 313 28.33 -2.53 23.64
N ARG A 314 28.20 -2.58 24.98
CA ARG A 314 28.92 -3.51 25.86
C ARG A 314 28.07 -4.58 26.51
N GLY A 315 26.85 -4.75 26.04
CA GLY A 315 25.90 -5.66 26.65
C GLY A 315 24.96 -4.92 27.60
N GLY A 316 23.76 -5.43 27.67
CA GLY A 316 22.65 -4.84 28.41
C GLY A 316 21.37 -4.85 27.59
N PRO A 317 20.23 -4.62 28.23
CA PRO A 317 18.94 -4.61 27.52
C PRO A 317 18.81 -3.37 26.65
N ALA A 318 18.17 -3.50 25.49
CA ALA A 318 17.63 -2.36 24.76
C ALA A 318 16.53 -1.70 25.61
N ARG A 319 16.52 -0.38 25.65
CA ARG A 319 15.54 0.41 26.39
C ARG A 319 14.80 1.34 25.45
N ALA A 320 13.47 1.23 25.37
CA ALA A 320 12.66 2.22 24.68
C ALA A 320 12.83 3.59 25.34
N VAL A 321 13.19 4.59 24.56
CA VAL A 321 13.34 5.98 24.99
C VAL A 321 12.25 6.88 24.44
N ALA A 322 11.63 6.48 23.35
CA ALA A 322 10.42 7.09 22.81
C ALA A 322 9.58 6.00 22.12
N GLU A 323 8.37 5.82 22.65
CA GLU A 323 7.37 4.91 22.12
C GLU A 323 6.01 5.46 22.52
N THR A 324 5.25 5.95 21.54
CA THR A 324 3.90 6.48 21.76
C THR A 324 2.92 5.71 20.88
N ALA A 325 1.89 5.14 21.51
CA ALA A 325 0.88 4.39 20.79
C ALA A 325 0.17 5.27 19.74
N GLY A 326 0.16 4.81 18.49
CA GLY A 326 -0.47 5.51 17.37
C GLY A 326 0.36 6.60 16.72
N SER A 327 1.59 6.86 17.20
CA SER A 327 2.55 7.75 16.55
C SER A 327 3.76 6.98 16.03
N ARG A 328 4.55 7.63 15.20
CA ARG A 328 5.81 7.10 14.68
C ARG A 328 6.97 8.01 15.05
N ILE A 329 8.00 7.40 15.60
CA ILE A 329 9.30 8.01 15.87
C ILE A 329 10.24 7.69 14.71
N ARG A 330 11.02 8.67 14.25
CA ARG A 330 11.95 8.52 13.12
C ARG A 330 13.25 9.28 13.37
N GLU A 331 14.30 8.84 12.69
CA GLU A 331 15.58 9.53 12.59
C GLU A 331 16.13 10.01 13.94
N PRO A 332 16.31 9.12 14.92
CA PRO A 332 16.86 9.54 16.20
C PRO A 332 18.33 9.97 16.07
N HIS A 333 18.70 11.03 16.77
CA HIS A 333 20.06 11.56 16.86
C HIS A 333 20.43 11.93 18.28
N PHE A 334 21.73 12.01 18.57
CA PHE A 334 22.22 12.65 19.78
C PHE A 334 22.61 14.11 19.50
N LEU A 335 22.19 15.00 20.36
CA LEU A 335 22.65 16.38 20.35
C LEU A 335 24.09 16.45 20.91
N ALA A 336 25.03 16.85 20.06
CA ALA A 336 26.47 16.81 20.39
C ALA A 336 26.84 17.55 21.69
N GLN A 337 26.17 18.67 21.98
CA GLN A 337 26.49 19.50 23.16
C GLN A 337 25.89 18.97 24.45
N THR A 338 24.81 18.26 24.43
CA THR A 338 24.07 17.86 25.64
C THR A 338 24.01 16.34 25.82
N GLY A 339 24.34 15.55 24.79
CA GLY A 339 24.21 14.11 24.81
C GLY A 339 22.75 13.63 24.88
N ARG A 340 21.76 14.54 24.74
CA ARG A 340 20.35 14.17 24.75
C ARG A 340 19.91 13.63 23.39
N GLY A 341 19.01 12.65 23.40
CA GLY A 341 18.36 12.16 22.20
C GLY A 341 17.35 13.16 21.64
N VAL A 342 17.28 13.24 20.33
CA VAL A 342 16.27 13.98 19.56
C VAL A 342 15.79 13.12 18.42
N TRP A 343 14.54 13.23 18.04
CA TRP A 343 13.89 12.46 16.97
C TRP A 343 12.73 13.22 16.36
N VAL A 344 12.30 12.78 15.20
CA VAL A 344 11.07 13.24 14.58
C VAL A 344 9.90 12.41 15.10
N THR A 345 8.80 13.06 15.48
CA THR A 345 7.54 12.42 15.89
C THR A 345 6.36 12.99 15.10
N ASP A 346 5.36 12.18 14.85
CA ASP A 346 4.08 12.59 14.24
C ASP A 346 2.90 12.52 15.24
N GLU A 347 3.17 12.49 16.53
CA GLU A 347 2.18 12.33 17.60
C GLU A 347 1.02 13.34 17.51
N THR A 348 1.29 14.53 17.04
CA THR A 348 0.28 15.59 16.90
C THR A 348 -0.43 15.60 15.54
N GLY A 349 -0.12 14.64 14.67
CA GLY A 349 -0.62 14.56 13.30
C GLY A 349 0.25 15.30 12.26
N GLU A 350 1.23 16.06 12.70
CA GLU A 350 2.26 16.72 11.90
C GLU A 350 3.64 16.32 12.39
N ASP A 351 4.63 16.32 11.50
CA ASP A 351 6.02 16.05 11.86
C ASP A 351 6.56 17.15 12.78
N ALA A 352 7.13 16.76 13.90
CA ALA A 352 7.76 17.65 14.88
C ALA A 352 9.06 17.05 15.39
N LEU A 353 10.00 17.90 15.83
CA LEU A 353 11.18 17.46 16.55
C LEU A 353 10.85 17.34 18.03
N GLU A 354 11.11 16.18 18.61
CA GLU A 354 11.00 15.92 20.02
C GLU A 354 12.39 15.62 20.61
N GLN A 355 12.65 16.14 21.81
CA GLN A 355 13.86 15.86 22.58
C GLN A 355 13.53 14.98 23.78
N ALA A 356 14.42 14.08 24.14
CA ALA A 356 14.33 13.29 25.35
C ALA A 356 14.06 14.17 26.58
N GLY A 357 12.92 13.92 27.24
CA GLY A 357 12.39 14.76 28.32
C GLY A 357 11.18 15.59 27.96
N GLY A 358 10.62 15.39 26.74
CA GLY A 358 9.31 15.90 26.37
C GLY A 358 9.29 17.30 25.76
N LEU A 359 10.43 17.86 25.38
CA LEU A 359 10.44 19.14 24.63
C LEU A 359 10.12 18.87 23.16
N VAL A 360 8.96 19.30 22.69
CA VAL A 360 8.58 19.24 21.29
C VAL A 360 8.81 20.59 20.62
N ILE A 361 9.64 20.61 19.57
CA ILE A 361 9.89 21.78 18.74
C ILE A 361 9.04 21.63 17.49
N ARG A 362 7.98 22.44 17.38
CA ARG A 362 7.14 22.49 16.18
C ARG A 362 7.71 23.50 15.19
N HIS A 363 7.76 23.16 13.93
CA HIS A 363 7.98 24.17 12.88
C HIS A 363 6.67 25.00 12.79
N GLY A 364 6.75 26.27 13.15
CA GLY A 364 5.67 27.21 12.86
C GLY A 364 5.53 27.38 11.35
N THR A 365 4.32 27.17 10.84
CA THR A 365 3.91 27.55 9.48
C THR A 365 3.85 29.06 9.35
#